data_3b8f0496c1c7e109d97a65b6e1dc3917
#
_entry.id   3b8f0496c1c7e109d97a65b6e1dc3917
#
_cell.length_a   1.000
_cell.length_b   1.000
_cell.length_c   1.000
_cell.angle_alpha   90.00
_cell.angle_beta   90.00
_cell.angle_gamma   90.00
#
_symmetry.space_group_name_H-M   'P 1'
#
loop_
_entity.id
_entity.type
_entity.pdbx_description
1 polymer ?
#
loop_
_entity_poly.entity_id
_entity_poly.type
_entity_poly.pdbx_seq_one_letter_code
_entity_poly.pdbx_strand_id
1 'polypeptide(L)'
;RDVQCDLSIVGAPPAPEPAPLPRAQAGQQRDPALVVEREALKCALQEPATVADWYESVEETAFTHPSARQVHRAIAGAGFPSAEVSGLSWIDAVLEHADDDSVRRLVRELAVEPLPAEFGQDARYAIGVISRLLELDASRRIADLRGRLQRTDPVTEPADYQQCFADLLALEDYRRSLRQESLGGVT
;
A
#
# COMPACT_ATOMS: atom_id res chain seq x y z
N ARG A 1 -57.82 -41.42 36.54
CA ARG A 1 -56.60 -40.92 37.25
C ARG A 1 -55.64 -40.51 36.20
N ASP A 2 -55.73 -39.19 35.89
CA ASP A 2 -54.86 -38.53 34.95
C ASP A 2 -53.51 -38.17 35.64
N VAL A 3 -52.44 -38.59 35.05
CA VAL A 3 -51.09 -38.14 35.42
C VAL A 3 -50.61 -37.22 34.34
N GLN A 4 -50.69 -35.95 34.62
CA GLN A 4 -50.17 -34.85 33.77
C GLN A 4 -48.69 -34.72 34.01
N CYS A 5 -47.84 -35.06 33.00
CA CYS A 5 -46.44 -34.86 33.05
C CYS A 5 -46.14 -33.41 32.50
N ASP A 6 -45.78 -32.55 33.42
CA ASP A 6 -45.30 -31.20 33.12
C ASP A 6 -43.84 -31.27 32.65
N LEU A 7 -43.60 -31.07 31.37
CA LEU A 7 -42.26 -30.94 30.78
C LEU A 7 -41.85 -29.45 30.75
N SER A 8 -41.24 -29.00 31.84
CA SER A 8 -40.58 -27.72 31.91
C SER A 8 -39.35 -27.74 30.99
N ILE A 9 -39.45 -27.07 29.83
CA ILE A 9 -38.34 -26.84 28.93
C ILE A 9 -37.46 -25.76 29.56
N VAL A 10 -36.34 -26.17 30.16
CA VAL A 10 -35.28 -25.26 30.59
C VAL A 10 -34.60 -24.70 29.35
N GLY A 11 -34.89 -23.43 29.05
CA GLY A 11 -34.23 -22.70 27.96
C GLY A 11 -32.74 -22.59 28.19
N ALA A 12 -31.93 -23.02 27.22
CA ALA A 12 -30.49 -22.79 27.21
C ALA A 12 -30.19 -21.27 27.22
N PRO A 13 -29.15 -20.82 27.93
CA PRO A 13 -28.78 -19.42 27.92
C PRO A 13 -28.35 -19.01 26.50
N PRO A 14 -28.65 -17.75 26.06
CA PRO A 14 -28.23 -17.26 24.75
C PRO A 14 -26.69 -17.24 24.65
N ALA A 15 -26.18 -17.69 23.52
CA ALA A 15 -24.76 -17.63 23.23
C ALA A 15 -24.26 -16.16 23.33
N PRO A 16 -23.05 -15.94 23.87
CA PRO A 16 -22.51 -14.57 23.97
C PRO A 16 -22.36 -13.96 22.55
N GLU A 17 -22.93 -12.78 22.37
CA GLU A 17 -22.75 -12.00 21.14
C GLU A 17 -21.26 -11.75 20.91
N PRO A 18 -20.75 -11.92 19.66
CA PRO A 18 -19.36 -11.62 19.35
C PRO A 18 -19.09 -10.15 19.63
N ALA A 19 -18.05 -9.87 20.42
CA ALA A 19 -17.62 -8.52 20.75
C ALA A 19 -17.41 -7.70 19.48
N PRO A 20 -17.91 -6.45 19.39
CA PRO A 20 -17.70 -5.62 18.22
C PRO A 20 -16.21 -5.33 18.04
N LEU A 21 -15.68 -5.61 16.84
CA LEU A 21 -14.31 -5.29 16.46
C LEU A 21 -14.04 -3.78 16.66
N PRO A 22 -12.84 -3.38 17.12
CA PRO A 22 -12.52 -1.98 17.32
C PRO A 22 -12.74 -1.19 16.03
N ARG A 23 -13.57 -0.15 16.09
CA ARG A 23 -13.96 0.69 14.94
C ARG A 23 -12.77 1.27 14.16
N ALA A 24 -11.61 1.42 14.80
CA ALA A 24 -10.37 1.92 14.19
C ALA A 24 -9.82 0.97 13.09
N GLN A 25 -9.89 -0.36 13.30
CA GLN A 25 -9.41 -1.34 12.32
C GLN A 25 -10.35 -1.47 11.12
N ALA A 26 -11.67 -1.34 11.33
CA ALA A 26 -12.65 -1.38 10.25
C ALA A 26 -12.58 -0.17 9.31
N GLY A 27 -12.10 0.99 9.80
CA GLY A 27 -11.87 2.21 9.00
C GLY A 27 -10.60 2.12 8.14
N GLN A 28 -9.51 1.59 8.69
CA GLN A 28 -8.23 1.44 7.98
C GLN A 28 -8.30 0.41 6.84
N GLN A 29 -9.09 -0.65 6.99
CA GLN A 29 -9.29 -1.66 5.92
C GLN A 29 -10.12 -1.15 4.74
N ARG A 30 -10.77 0.01 4.86
CA ARG A 30 -11.63 0.61 3.82
C ARG A 30 -10.99 1.79 3.10
N ASP A 31 -9.81 2.26 3.52
CA ASP A 31 -9.08 3.31 2.81
C ASP A 31 -8.46 2.72 1.53
N PRO A 32 -8.91 3.14 0.34
CA PRO A 32 -8.40 2.64 -0.93
C PRO A 32 -6.88 2.85 -1.08
N ALA A 33 -6.31 3.89 -0.46
CA ALA A 33 -4.88 4.15 -0.49
C ALA A 33 -4.11 3.07 0.25
N LEU A 34 -4.56 2.67 1.44
CA LEU A 34 -3.93 1.60 2.22
C LEU A 34 -4.00 0.23 1.53
N VAL A 35 -5.06 -0.03 0.78
CA VAL A 35 -5.16 -1.25 -0.04
C VAL A 35 -4.08 -1.24 -1.12
N VAL A 36 -3.90 -0.12 -1.83
CA VAL A 36 -2.87 0.02 -2.87
C VAL A 36 -1.46 -0.10 -2.28
N GLU A 37 -1.20 0.53 -1.12
CA GLU A 37 0.07 0.41 -0.41
C GLU A 37 0.40 -1.06 -0.08
N ARG A 38 -0.60 -1.80 0.45
CA ARG A 38 -0.44 -3.21 0.79
C ARG A 38 -0.17 -4.08 -0.44
N GLU A 39 -0.92 -3.87 -1.51
CA GLU A 39 -0.73 -4.61 -2.76
C GLU A 39 0.64 -4.32 -3.40
N ALA A 40 1.11 -3.07 -3.40
CA ALA A 40 2.43 -2.73 -3.91
C ALA A 40 3.57 -3.44 -3.14
N LEU A 41 3.47 -3.51 -1.82
CA LEU A 41 4.43 -4.26 -0.99
C LEU A 41 4.38 -5.76 -1.26
N LYS A 42 3.19 -6.34 -1.47
CA LYS A 42 3.04 -7.75 -1.87
C LYS A 42 3.72 -8.02 -3.20
N CYS A 43 3.50 -7.15 -4.20
CA CYS A 43 4.16 -7.25 -5.51
C CYS A 43 5.69 -7.23 -5.36
N ALA A 44 6.23 -6.30 -4.57
CA ALA A 44 7.66 -6.18 -4.35
C ALA A 44 8.27 -7.39 -3.61
N LEU A 45 7.53 -8.02 -2.70
CA LEU A 45 7.99 -9.18 -1.95
C LEU A 45 7.88 -10.49 -2.72
N GLN A 46 6.81 -10.67 -3.51
CA GLN A 46 6.52 -11.95 -4.17
C GLN A 46 7.09 -12.03 -5.59
N GLU A 47 7.19 -10.88 -6.30
CA GLU A 47 7.64 -10.81 -7.69
C GLU A 47 8.72 -9.71 -7.87
N PRO A 48 9.80 -9.75 -7.10
CA PRO A 48 10.79 -8.66 -7.08
C PRO A 48 11.41 -8.39 -8.46
N ALA A 49 11.71 -9.43 -9.24
CA ALA A 49 12.32 -9.28 -10.56
C ALA A 49 11.36 -8.60 -11.57
N THR A 50 10.06 -8.81 -11.41
CA THR A 50 9.03 -8.22 -12.30
C THR A 50 8.85 -6.72 -12.05
N VAL A 51 9.03 -6.28 -10.81
CA VAL A 51 8.71 -4.90 -10.40
C VAL A 51 9.93 -4.03 -10.12
N ALA A 52 11.14 -4.57 -10.15
CA ALA A 52 12.36 -3.89 -9.74
C ALA A 52 12.50 -2.49 -10.39
N ASP A 53 12.45 -2.42 -11.72
CA ASP A 53 12.64 -1.17 -12.48
C ASP A 53 11.59 -0.10 -12.12
N TRP A 54 10.37 -0.51 -11.80
CA TRP A 54 9.27 0.39 -11.44
C TRP A 54 9.32 0.78 -9.96
N TYR A 55 9.69 -0.17 -9.11
CA TYR A 55 9.71 0.04 -7.67
C TYR A 55 10.90 0.89 -7.21
N GLU A 56 11.99 0.95 -7.98
CA GLU A 56 13.12 1.86 -7.70
C GLU A 56 12.71 3.33 -7.65
N SER A 57 11.64 3.70 -8.36
CA SER A 57 11.10 5.06 -8.33
C SER A 57 10.16 5.33 -7.14
N VAL A 58 9.85 4.32 -6.34
CA VAL A 58 8.96 4.44 -5.18
C VAL A 58 9.73 5.00 -4.00
N GLU A 59 9.40 6.22 -3.59
CA GLU A 59 9.93 6.84 -2.37
C GLU A 59 9.14 6.41 -1.13
N GLU A 60 9.75 6.53 0.05
CA GLU A 60 9.08 6.24 1.33
C GLU A 60 7.82 7.09 1.53
N THR A 61 7.79 8.30 1.01
CA THR A 61 6.64 9.22 1.05
C THR A 61 5.41 8.70 0.33
N ALA A 62 5.58 7.74 -0.59
CA ALA A 62 4.48 7.09 -1.28
C ALA A 62 3.56 6.30 -0.32
N PHE A 63 4.11 5.86 0.82
CA PHE A 63 3.37 5.13 1.84
C PHE A 63 2.90 6.06 2.95
N THR A 64 1.61 6.01 3.27
CA THR A 64 1.01 6.81 4.35
C THR A 64 1.03 6.06 5.69
N HIS A 65 0.91 4.73 5.64
CA HIS A 65 0.90 3.91 6.84
C HIS A 65 2.32 3.70 7.41
N PRO A 66 2.58 3.94 8.70
CA PRO A 66 3.92 3.80 9.29
C PRO A 66 4.54 2.41 9.09
N SER A 67 3.77 1.35 9.28
CA SER A 67 4.28 -0.02 9.08
C SER A 67 4.59 -0.32 7.61
N ALA A 68 3.84 0.25 6.65
CA ALA A 68 4.13 0.12 5.23
C ALA A 68 5.46 0.80 4.86
N ARG A 69 5.73 1.99 5.43
CA ARG A 69 7.04 2.67 5.29
C ARG A 69 8.19 1.82 5.81
N GLN A 70 8.02 1.19 6.97
CA GLN A 70 9.05 0.33 7.55
C GLN A 70 9.33 -0.90 6.67
N VAL A 71 8.29 -1.55 6.13
CA VAL A 71 8.46 -2.65 5.17
C VAL A 71 9.15 -2.16 3.90
N HIS A 72 8.75 -1.00 3.35
CA HIS A 72 9.42 -0.40 2.20
C HIS A 72 10.92 -0.13 2.46
N ARG A 73 11.28 0.42 3.63
CA ARG A 73 12.70 0.60 4.02
C ARG A 73 13.46 -0.71 4.05
N ALA A 74 12.86 -1.78 4.58
CA ALA A 74 13.49 -3.09 4.61
C ALA A 74 13.71 -3.64 3.19
N ILE A 75 12.74 -3.47 2.28
CA ILE A 75 12.86 -3.82 0.86
C ILE A 75 13.98 -3.02 0.19
N ALA A 76 13.99 -1.69 0.37
CA ALA A 76 15.01 -0.82 -0.20
C ALA A 76 16.41 -1.12 0.37
N GLY A 77 16.52 -1.43 1.66
CA GLY A 77 17.77 -1.81 2.32
C GLY A 77 18.35 -3.14 1.82
N ALA A 78 17.49 -4.10 1.50
CA ALA A 78 17.90 -5.37 0.91
C ALA A 78 18.42 -5.24 -0.53
N GLY A 79 18.01 -4.16 -1.24
CA GLY A 79 18.27 -3.97 -2.67
C GLY A 79 17.49 -4.99 -3.52
N PHE A 80 16.99 -4.58 -4.67
CA PHE A 80 16.29 -5.55 -5.53
C PHE A 80 17.24 -6.60 -6.08
N PRO A 81 16.86 -7.88 -6.01
CA PRO A 81 17.71 -8.95 -6.52
C PRO A 81 17.82 -8.84 -8.05
N SER A 82 19.00 -9.22 -8.58
CA SER A 82 19.10 -9.59 -9.98
C SER A 82 18.14 -10.76 -10.26
N ALA A 83 17.72 -10.94 -11.50
CA ALA A 83 16.69 -11.91 -11.92
C ALA A 83 16.87 -13.35 -11.42
N GLU A 84 18.05 -13.70 -10.88
CA GLU A 84 18.38 -15.02 -10.37
C GLU A 84 18.03 -15.24 -8.88
N VAL A 85 17.74 -14.16 -8.12
CA VAL A 85 17.44 -14.25 -6.68
C VAL A 85 15.96 -14.00 -6.48
N SER A 86 15.21 -15.01 -6.15
CA SER A 86 13.77 -14.94 -5.89
C SER A 86 13.36 -15.86 -4.73
N GLY A 87 12.13 -15.72 -4.26
CA GLY A 87 11.57 -16.61 -3.26
C GLY A 87 12.15 -16.41 -1.86
N LEU A 88 12.43 -17.50 -1.16
CA LEU A 88 12.79 -17.47 0.27
C LEU A 88 14.07 -16.67 0.55
N SER A 89 15.10 -16.76 -0.30
CA SER A 89 16.34 -16.01 -0.11
C SER A 89 16.15 -14.50 -0.21
N TRP A 90 15.21 -14.04 -1.05
CA TRP A 90 14.82 -12.64 -1.13
C TRP A 90 14.11 -12.17 0.15
N ILE A 91 13.15 -12.96 0.61
CA ILE A 91 12.42 -12.63 1.85
C ILE A 91 13.37 -12.60 3.04
N ASP A 92 14.33 -13.55 3.14
CA ASP A 92 15.33 -13.56 4.21
C ASP A 92 16.20 -12.29 4.17
N ALA A 93 16.64 -11.85 2.98
CA ALA A 93 17.37 -10.59 2.83
C ALA A 93 16.56 -9.38 3.31
N VAL A 94 15.28 -9.29 2.97
CA VAL A 94 14.40 -8.21 3.47
C VAL A 94 14.24 -8.29 5.00
N LEU A 95 14.12 -9.51 5.56
CA LEU A 95 13.99 -9.71 7.01
C LEU A 95 15.24 -9.28 7.80
N GLU A 96 16.43 -9.38 7.20
CA GLU A 96 17.68 -8.88 7.80
C GLU A 96 17.68 -7.36 7.97
N HIS A 97 16.97 -6.64 7.10
CA HIS A 97 16.82 -5.17 7.13
C HIS A 97 15.57 -4.69 7.87
N ALA A 98 14.78 -5.60 8.44
CA ALA A 98 13.60 -5.23 9.23
C ALA A 98 13.99 -4.85 10.66
N ASP A 99 13.65 -3.63 11.09
CA ASP A 99 14.07 -3.03 12.36
C ASP A 99 13.50 -3.75 13.59
N ASP A 100 12.27 -4.26 13.51
CA ASP A 100 11.58 -4.86 14.64
C ASP A 100 10.74 -6.10 14.28
N ASP A 101 10.30 -6.82 15.30
CA ASP A 101 9.53 -8.06 15.12
C ASP A 101 8.14 -7.84 14.50
N SER A 102 7.57 -6.65 14.63
CA SER A 102 6.26 -6.34 14.03
C SER A 102 6.42 -6.19 12.52
N VAL A 103 7.49 -5.55 12.06
CA VAL A 103 7.84 -5.44 10.64
C VAL A 103 8.16 -6.81 10.06
N ARG A 104 8.98 -7.62 10.75
CA ARG A 104 9.29 -9.00 10.33
C ARG A 104 8.04 -9.86 10.16
N ARG A 105 7.08 -9.71 11.09
CA ARG A 105 5.80 -10.43 10.99
C ARG A 105 5.01 -9.97 9.78
N LEU A 106 4.91 -8.65 9.54
CA LEU A 106 4.21 -8.09 8.41
C LEU A 106 4.85 -8.50 7.08
N VAL A 107 6.18 -8.51 6.96
CA VAL A 107 6.89 -9.01 5.77
C VAL A 107 6.50 -10.46 5.48
N ARG A 108 6.53 -11.35 6.50
CA ARG A 108 6.15 -12.76 6.33
C ARG A 108 4.68 -12.92 5.93
N GLU A 109 3.78 -12.12 6.51
CA GLU A 109 2.36 -12.11 6.16
C GLU A 109 2.16 -11.72 4.70
N LEU A 110 2.76 -10.60 4.26
CA LEU A 110 2.66 -10.10 2.89
C LEU A 110 3.30 -11.04 1.87
N ALA A 111 4.37 -11.73 2.24
CA ALA A 111 5.06 -12.67 1.37
C ALA A 111 4.23 -13.91 1.00
N VAL A 112 3.23 -14.27 1.83
CA VAL A 112 2.37 -15.45 1.60
C VAL A 112 0.91 -15.10 1.33
N GLU A 113 0.52 -13.83 1.47
CA GLU A 113 -0.83 -13.40 1.18
C GLU A 113 -1.11 -13.48 -0.33
N PRO A 114 -2.19 -14.16 -0.76
CA PRO A 114 -2.40 -14.38 -2.18
C PRO A 114 -2.53 -13.07 -2.96
N LEU A 115 -1.83 -13.00 -4.08
CA LEU A 115 -2.05 -12.00 -5.11
C LEU A 115 -3.25 -12.42 -5.98
N PRO A 116 -3.95 -11.49 -6.64
CA PRO A 116 -5.02 -11.84 -7.57
C PRO A 116 -4.53 -12.84 -8.62
N ALA A 117 -5.40 -13.80 -9.00
CA ALA A 117 -5.05 -14.94 -9.87
C ALA A 117 -4.48 -14.53 -11.25
N GLU A 118 -4.72 -13.31 -11.68
CA GLU A 118 -4.24 -12.74 -12.94
C GLU A 118 -2.75 -12.35 -12.90
N PHE A 119 -2.16 -12.27 -11.70
CA PHE A 119 -0.78 -11.80 -11.48
C PHE A 119 0.28 -12.74 -12.07
N GLY A 120 0.11 -14.04 -11.99
CA GLY A 120 1.13 -15.03 -12.44
C GLY A 120 1.31 -15.12 -13.95
N GLN A 121 0.55 -14.37 -14.74
CA GLN A 121 0.62 -14.39 -16.21
C GLN A 121 0.96 -13.03 -16.83
N ASP A 122 0.87 -11.92 -16.09
CA ASP A 122 1.04 -10.60 -16.67
C ASP A 122 1.66 -9.60 -15.67
N ALA A 123 2.87 -9.13 -15.96
CA ALA A 123 3.53 -8.04 -15.26
C ALA A 123 2.66 -6.76 -15.16
N ARG A 124 1.66 -6.63 -16.00
CA ARG A 124 0.75 -5.47 -16.07
C ARG A 124 0.03 -5.19 -14.76
N TYR A 125 -0.38 -6.24 -14.03
CA TYR A 125 -1.02 -6.03 -12.72
C TYR A 125 -0.08 -5.33 -11.74
N ALA A 126 1.14 -5.83 -11.59
CA ALA A 126 2.12 -5.27 -10.67
C ALA A 126 2.51 -3.84 -11.05
N ILE A 127 2.78 -3.61 -12.33
CA ILE A 127 3.04 -2.28 -12.89
C ILE A 127 1.85 -1.35 -12.62
N GLY A 128 0.62 -1.79 -12.85
CA GLY A 128 -0.59 -1.03 -12.59
C GLY A 128 -0.76 -0.65 -11.12
N VAL A 129 -0.45 -1.56 -10.18
CA VAL A 129 -0.50 -1.29 -8.73
C VAL A 129 0.55 -0.26 -8.34
N ILE A 130 1.79 -0.41 -8.82
CA ILE A 130 2.88 0.54 -8.51
C ILE A 130 2.59 1.91 -9.13
N SER A 131 2.16 1.97 -10.40
CA SER A 131 1.76 3.22 -11.04
C SER A 131 0.62 3.92 -10.26
N ARG A 132 -0.32 3.14 -9.73
CA ARG A 132 -1.40 3.67 -8.88
C ARG A 132 -0.89 4.21 -7.54
N LEU A 133 0.08 3.54 -6.91
CA LEU A 133 0.72 4.03 -5.69
C LEU A 133 1.41 5.39 -5.95
N LEU A 134 2.21 5.48 -7.01
CA LEU A 134 2.91 6.70 -7.42
C LEU A 134 1.93 7.83 -7.79
N GLU A 135 0.82 7.50 -8.45
CA GLU A 135 -0.25 8.47 -8.76
C GLU A 135 -0.89 9.05 -7.48
N LEU A 136 -1.12 8.21 -6.47
CA LEU A 136 -1.65 8.66 -5.18
C LEU A 136 -0.66 9.57 -4.46
N ASP A 137 0.64 9.24 -4.50
CA ASP A 137 1.68 10.11 -3.93
C ASP A 137 1.76 11.45 -4.67
N ALA A 138 1.87 11.43 -5.99
CA ALA A 138 1.87 12.64 -6.81
C ALA A 138 0.64 13.52 -6.52
N SER A 139 -0.53 12.92 -6.32
CA SER A 139 -1.76 13.65 -5.99
C SER A 139 -1.69 14.34 -4.64
N ARG A 140 -1.08 13.71 -3.62
CA ARG A 140 -0.84 14.33 -2.30
C ARG A 140 0.14 15.50 -2.42
N ARG A 141 1.28 15.30 -3.10
CA ARG A 141 2.30 16.36 -3.32
C ARG A 141 1.74 17.54 -4.10
N ILE A 142 0.89 17.30 -5.10
CA ILE A 142 0.18 18.35 -5.84
C ILE A 142 -0.75 19.14 -4.90
N ALA A 143 -1.49 18.48 -4.01
CA ALA A 143 -2.35 19.16 -3.05
C ALA A 143 -1.54 20.05 -2.10
N ASP A 144 -0.39 19.57 -1.61
CA ASP A 144 0.52 20.32 -0.74
C ASP A 144 1.11 21.54 -1.46
N LEU A 145 1.58 21.38 -2.72
CA LEU A 145 2.10 22.50 -3.52
C LEU A 145 1.03 23.56 -3.81
N ARG A 146 -0.19 23.15 -4.13
CA ARG A 146 -1.30 24.07 -4.29
C ARG A 146 -1.59 24.85 -2.99
N GLY A 147 -1.55 24.18 -1.85
CA GLY A 147 -1.69 24.83 -0.55
C GLY A 147 -0.53 25.81 -0.26
N ARG A 148 0.70 25.48 -0.66
CA ARG A 148 1.84 26.43 -0.56
C ARG A 148 1.64 27.65 -1.46
N LEU A 149 1.31 27.45 -2.73
CA LEU A 149 1.06 28.55 -3.68
C LEU A 149 -0.01 29.54 -3.19
N GLN A 150 -1.08 29.04 -2.56
CA GLN A 150 -2.11 29.89 -2.00
C GLN A 150 -1.63 30.77 -0.81
N ARG A 151 -0.55 30.36 -0.12
CA ARG A 151 0.02 31.08 1.03
C ARG A 151 1.26 31.92 0.68
N THR A 152 1.87 31.68 -0.48
CA THR A 152 3.06 32.41 -0.94
C THR A 152 2.64 33.65 -1.72
N ASP A 153 3.10 34.82 -1.31
CA ASP A 153 2.83 36.08 -1.99
C ASP A 153 3.77 36.23 -3.20
N PRO A 154 3.24 36.27 -4.44
CA PRO A 154 4.05 36.38 -5.64
C PRO A 154 4.82 37.71 -5.75
N VAL A 155 4.47 38.72 -4.95
CA VAL A 155 5.12 40.05 -4.96
C VAL A 155 6.29 40.07 -3.98
N THR A 156 6.13 39.52 -2.79
CA THR A 156 7.15 39.53 -1.74
C THR A 156 8.10 38.34 -1.84
N GLU A 157 7.63 37.20 -2.39
CA GLU A 157 8.37 35.94 -2.52
C GLU A 157 8.32 35.37 -3.96
N PRO A 158 8.75 36.16 -4.98
CA PRO A 158 8.55 35.77 -6.37
C PRO A 158 9.33 34.51 -6.78
N ALA A 159 10.52 34.30 -6.24
CA ALA A 159 11.34 33.13 -6.53
C ALA A 159 10.70 31.85 -6.00
N ASP A 160 10.23 31.85 -4.78
CA ASP A 160 9.56 30.71 -4.13
C ASP A 160 8.22 30.37 -4.82
N TYR A 161 7.48 31.42 -5.21
CA TYR A 161 6.26 31.25 -5.99
C TYR A 161 6.52 30.59 -7.35
N GLN A 162 7.54 31.07 -8.09
CA GLN A 162 7.90 30.51 -9.39
C GLN A 162 8.38 29.08 -9.30
N GLN A 163 9.22 28.77 -8.31
CA GLN A 163 9.70 27.40 -8.09
C GLN A 163 8.54 26.46 -7.76
N CYS A 164 7.69 26.83 -6.81
CA CYS A 164 6.54 26.04 -6.42
C CYS A 164 5.56 25.82 -7.59
N PHE A 165 5.40 26.80 -8.46
CA PHE A 165 4.57 26.70 -9.66
C PHE A 165 5.18 25.74 -10.71
N ALA A 166 6.50 25.82 -10.92
CA ALA A 166 7.23 24.90 -11.81
C ALA A 166 7.14 23.45 -11.32
N ASP A 167 7.35 23.22 -10.02
CA ASP A 167 7.23 21.91 -9.39
C ASP A 167 5.80 21.34 -9.53
N LEU A 168 4.78 22.20 -9.38
CA LEU A 168 3.39 21.81 -9.57
C LEU A 168 3.12 21.32 -11.01
N LEU A 169 3.60 22.05 -12.01
CA LEU A 169 3.43 21.65 -13.41
C LEU A 169 4.14 20.32 -13.71
N ALA A 170 5.37 20.15 -13.23
CA ALA A 170 6.12 18.92 -13.41
C ALA A 170 5.40 17.71 -12.77
N LEU A 171 4.84 17.86 -11.56
CA LEU A 171 4.09 16.79 -10.91
C LEU A 171 2.74 16.49 -11.58
N GLU A 172 2.06 17.50 -12.15
CA GLU A 172 0.82 17.27 -12.91
C GLU A 172 1.10 16.49 -14.20
N ASP A 173 2.20 16.78 -14.88
CA ASP A 173 2.61 16.04 -16.08
C ASP A 173 3.05 14.61 -15.73
N TYR A 174 3.83 14.43 -14.66
CA TYR A 174 4.18 13.11 -14.14
C TYR A 174 2.95 12.28 -13.77
N ARG A 175 2.01 12.85 -13.04
CA ARG A 175 0.76 12.16 -12.70
C ARG A 175 -0.03 11.76 -13.95
N ARG A 176 0.00 12.58 -15.00
CA ARG A 176 -0.66 12.27 -16.27
C ARG A 176 0.00 11.09 -16.98
N SER A 177 1.34 11.02 -17.00
CA SER A 177 2.07 9.89 -17.58
C SER A 177 1.76 8.58 -16.84
N LEU A 178 1.76 8.59 -15.50
CA LEU A 178 1.40 7.41 -14.70
C LEU A 178 0.00 6.88 -15.02
N ARG A 179 -0.98 7.77 -15.23
CA ARG A 179 -2.33 7.37 -15.65
C ARG A 179 -2.36 6.74 -17.04
N GLN A 180 -1.58 7.26 -17.96
CA GLN A 180 -1.48 6.70 -19.32
C GLN A 180 -0.83 5.32 -19.29
N GLU A 181 0.20 5.12 -18.48
CA GLU A 181 0.87 3.83 -18.30
C GLU A 181 -0.04 2.80 -17.64
N SER A 182 -0.80 3.20 -16.62
CA SER A 182 -1.78 2.32 -15.97
C SER A 182 -2.94 1.92 -16.88
N LEU A 183 -3.27 2.75 -17.89
CA LEU A 183 -4.33 2.50 -18.88
C LEU A 183 -3.77 1.91 -20.17
N GLY A 184 -2.55 2.26 -20.58
CA GLY A 184 -1.92 1.89 -21.86
C GLY A 184 -1.29 0.49 -21.86
N GLY A 185 -1.24 -0.18 -20.73
CA GLY A 185 -0.97 -1.62 -20.67
C GLY A 185 -2.08 -2.49 -21.31
N VAL A 186 -3.07 -1.87 -21.94
CA VAL A 186 -4.25 -2.49 -22.59
C VAL A 186 -4.18 -2.39 -24.11
N THR A 187 -2.99 -2.37 -24.71
CA THR A 187 -2.88 -2.51 -26.18
C THR A 187 -2.03 -3.70 -26.55
#